data_e170c91ef0020a6f2fc03f794c23d8dd
#
_entry.id   e170c91ef0020a6f2fc03f794c23d8dd
#
_cell.length_a   1.000
_cell.length_b   1.000
_cell.length_c   1.000
_cell.angle_alpha   90.00
_cell.angle_beta   90.00
_cell.angle_gamma   90.00
#
_symmetry.space_group_name_H-M   'P 1'
#
loop_
_entity.id
_entity.type
_entity.pdbx_description
1 polymer ?
#
loop_
_entity_poly.entity_id
_entity_poly.type
_entity_poly.pdbx_seq_one_letter_code
_entity_poly.pdbx_strand_id
1 'polypeptide(L)'
;ALFQCEDSQIESCLFDNGESPLKEGKNLIVVNTDFGWKYPLWYNRNLTVKNCHFLKDSKSGLWYVKNGTFSSLDIEAVKEFRYCEGIRIEDTSFHHGAETLWNCKDVSLKRLEIQEADYFGFHSSDIEGESLHLVGNYCFDSGKNIYLKDSVLLSKDAFWNAEHVLLVNC
;
A
#
# COMPACT_ATOMS: atom_id res chain seq x y z
N ALA A 1 8.92 -10.84 15.54
CA ALA A 1 8.83 -12.29 15.30
C ALA A 1 9.08 -12.60 13.83
N LEU A 2 9.79 -13.68 13.57
CA LEU A 2 10.11 -14.17 12.23
C LEU A 2 10.92 -13.15 11.40
N PHE A 3 12.16 -13.01 11.73
CA PHE A 3 13.11 -12.10 11.12
C PHE A 3 13.93 -12.80 10.03
N GLN A 4 14.11 -12.19 8.88
CA GLN A 4 14.95 -12.71 7.79
C GLN A 4 14.53 -14.12 7.30
N CYS A 5 13.25 -14.40 7.28
CA CYS A 5 12.74 -15.65 6.73
C CYS A 5 12.81 -15.67 5.21
N GLU A 6 13.14 -16.79 4.63
CA GLU A 6 13.14 -16.98 3.18
C GLU A 6 12.29 -18.17 2.77
N ASP A 7 11.73 -18.11 1.55
CA ASP A 7 11.00 -19.20 0.90
C ASP A 7 9.91 -19.82 1.82
N SER A 8 9.17 -18.96 2.51
CA SER A 8 8.25 -19.38 3.58
C SER A 8 6.82 -18.96 3.32
N GLN A 9 5.89 -19.76 3.81
CA GLN A 9 4.46 -19.46 3.80
C GLN A 9 3.94 -19.27 5.22
N ILE A 10 3.18 -18.20 5.40
CA ILE A 10 2.52 -17.85 6.66
C ILE A 10 1.02 -17.83 6.38
N GLU A 11 0.27 -18.63 7.08
CA GLU A 11 -1.16 -18.79 6.84
C GLU A 11 -1.96 -18.85 8.13
N SER A 12 -3.08 -18.12 8.16
CA SER A 12 -4.04 -18.13 9.26
C SER A 12 -3.40 -17.80 10.62
N CYS A 13 -2.54 -16.79 10.64
CA CYS A 13 -1.80 -16.36 11.83
C CYS A 13 -2.30 -15.00 12.34
N LEU A 14 -1.99 -14.71 13.59
CA LEU A 14 -2.15 -13.41 14.20
C LEU A 14 -0.79 -12.95 14.75
N PHE A 15 -0.32 -11.79 14.30
CA PHE A 15 0.84 -11.11 14.88
C PHE A 15 0.36 -9.96 15.74
N ASP A 16 0.34 -10.17 17.03
CA ASP A 16 -0.11 -9.21 18.04
C ASP A 16 1.04 -8.82 18.96
N ASN A 17 1.07 -7.57 19.43
CA ASN A 17 2.02 -7.05 20.43
C ASN A 17 3.53 -7.16 20.14
N GLY A 18 3.93 -7.57 18.96
CA GLY A 18 5.35 -7.68 18.60
C GLY A 18 5.70 -6.73 17.46
N GLU A 19 6.72 -5.89 17.63
CA GLU A 19 7.17 -4.99 16.58
C GLU A 19 7.84 -5.75 15.42
N SER A 20 7.66 -5.22 14.23
CA SER A 20 8.35 -5.66 13.00
C SER A 20 8.20 -7.16 12.70
N PRO A 21 7.00 -7.74 12.72
CA PRO A 21 6.85 -9.13 12.30
C PRO A 21 7.21 -9.27 10.82
N LEU A 22 7.88 -10.37 10.48
CA LEU A 22 8.28 -10.72 9.10
C LEU A 22 9.17 -9.66 8.42
N LYS A 23 10.04 -9.01 9.16
CA LYS A 23 10.98 -8.03 8.62
C LYS A 23 12.12 -8.70 7.86
N GLU A 24 12.58 -8.07 6.78
CA GLU A 24 13.70 -8.52 5.95
C GLU A 24 13.49 -9.91 5.34
N GLY A 25 12.27 -10.25 4.99
CA GLY A 25 11.95 -11.52 4.36
C GLY A 25 12.22 -11.54 2.86
N LYS A 26 12.29 -12.73 2.30
CA LYS A 26 12.44 -12.95 0.87
C LYS A 26 11.59 -14.13 0.40
N ASN A 27 10.88 -13.96 -0.70
CA ASN A 27 9.98 -14.98 -1.25
C ASN A 27 8.96 -15.47 -0.22
N LEU A 28 8.29 -14.55 0.47
CA LEU A 28 7.26 -14.88 1.44
C LEU A 28 5.89 -14.87 0.78
N ILE A 29 5.04 -15.80 1.17
CA ILE A 29 3.61 -15.84 0.87
C ILE A 29 2.86 -15.75 2.20
N VAL A 30 2.05 -14.70 2.35
CA VAL A 30 1.29 -14.44 3.57
C VAL A 30 -0.19 -14.41 3.23
N VAL A 31 -0.97 -15.30 3.79
CA VAL A 31 -2.40 -15.42 3.51
C VAL A 31 -3.23 -15.54 4.77
N ASN A 32 -4.45 -15.01 4.74
CA ASN A 32 -5.43 -15.14 5.83
C ASN A 32 -4.85 -14.76 7.21
N THR A 33 -4.03 -13.72 7.27
CA THR A 33 -3.26 -13.36 8.46
C THR A 33 -3.57 -11.94 8.91
N ASP A 34 -3.65 -11.74 10.21
CA ASP A 34 -3.91 -10.46 10.83
C ASP A 34 -2.64 -9.88 11.46
N PHE A 35 -2.43 -8.59 11.23
CA PHE A 35 -1.33 -7.82 11.82
C PHE A 35 -1.90 -6.80 12.81
N GLY A 36 -1.58 -6.95 14.08
CA GLY A 36 -2.13 -6.12 15.17
C GLY A 36 -1.16 -5.10 15.76
N TRP A 37 0.10 -5.07 15.33
CA TRP A 37 1.10 -4.18 15.90
C TRP A 37 2.06 -3.61 14.85
N LYS A 38 2.84 -2.61 15.21
CA LYS A 38 3.65 -1.72 14.37
C LYS A 38 4.67 -2.41 13.47
N TYR A 39 4.88 -1.81 12.33
CA TYR A 39 5.99 -2.05 11.40
C TYR A 39 6.02 -3.45 10.78
N PRO A 40 4.88 -4.05 10.41
CA PRO A 40 4.90 -5.37 9.77
C PRO A 40 5.52 -5.30 8.39
N LEU A 41 6.20 -6.37 8.00
CA LEU A 41 6.67 -6.65 6.64
C LEU A 41 7.67 -5.64 6.07
N TRP A 42 8.47 -4.98 6.89
CA TRP A 42 9.51 -4.07 6.41
C TRP A 42 10.62 -4.79 5.65
N TYR A 43 11.15 -4.17 4.61
CA TYR A 43 12.29 -4.64 3.81
C TYR A 43 12.11 -6.01 3.18
N ASN A 44 10.91 -6.36 2.77
CA ASN A 44 10.66 -7.62 2.07
C ASN A 44 10.98 -7.52 0.58
N ARG A 45 11.40 -8.65 0.01
CA ARG A 45 11.58 -8.83 -1.42
C ARG A 45 10.78 -10.01 -1.92
N ASN A 46 10.12 -9.86 -3.08
CA ASN A 46 9.26 -10.89 -3.67
C ASN A 46 8.21 -11.36 -2.66
N LEU A 47 7.36 -10.44 -2.25
CA LEU A 47 6.35 -10.63 -1.22
C LEU A 47 4.96 -10.79 -1.86
N THR A 48 4.21 -11.80 -1.46
CA THR A 48 2.80 -11.97 -1.78
C THR A 48 1.96 -11.92 -0.51
N VAL A 49 0.99 -11.01 -0.46
CA VAL A 49 0.08 -10.86 0.69
C VAL A 49 -1.35 -10.91 0.17
N LYS A 50 -2.13 -11.87 0.66
CA LYS A 50 -3.50 -12.06 0.20
C LYS A 50 -4.45 -12.32 1.35
N ASN A 51 -5.63 -11.66 1.28
CA ASN A 51 -6.69 -11.84 2.26
C ASN A 51 -6.19 -11.65 3.70
N CYS A 52 -5.51 -10.53 3.93
CA CYS A 52 -4.92 -10.16 5.21
C CYS A 52 -5.55 -8.89 5.76
N HIS A 53 -5.48 -8.73 7.06
CA HIS A 53 -6.03 -7.60 7.78
C HIS A 53 -4.92 -6.87 8.54
N PHE A 54 -4.81 -5.58 8.31
CA PHE A 54 -3.89 -4.69 9.02
C PHE A 54 -4.70 -3.84 9.99
N LEU A 55 -4.72 -4.26 11.24
CA LEU A 55 -5.48 -3.62 12.30
C LEU A 55 -4.93 -2.22 12.62
N LYS A 56 -5.69 -1.41 13.30
CA LYS A 56 -5.37 0.01 13.55
C LYS A 56 -3.96 0.26 14.09
N ASP A 57 -3.45 -0.61 14.94
CA ASP A 57 -2.13 -0.45 15.56
C ASP A 57 -0.97 -1.07 14.77
N SER A 58 -1.24 -1.67 13.62
CA SER A 58 -0.20 -2.17 12.70
C SER A 58 0.40 -1.08 11.79
N LYS A 59 0.27 0.15 12.16
CA LYS A 59 0.69 1.34 11.42
C LYS A 59 2.15 1.31 10.99
N SER A 60 2.41 2.03 9.91
CA SER A 60 3.73 2.14 9.29
C SER A 60 4.27 0.78 8.82
N GLY A 61 3.38 -0.05 8.30
CA GLY A 61 3.73 -1.34 7.73
C GLY A 61 4.10 -1.27 6.25
N LEU A 62 4.63 -2.37 5.73
CA LEU A 62 4.92 -2.52 4.29
C LEU A 62 5.87 -1.46 3.75
N TRP A 63 6.86 -1.03 4.53
CA TRP A 63 7.87 -0.09 4.09
C TRP A 63 9.06 -0.82 3.44
N TYR A 64 9.62 -0.23 2.40
CA TYR A 64 10.80 -0.72 1.67
C TYR A 64 10.59 -2.10 1.03
N VAL A 65 9.38 -2.37 0.54
CA VAL A 65 9.08 -3.61 -0.18
C VAL A 65 9.51 -3.48 -1.63
N LYS A 66 10.19 -4.49 -2.14
CA LYS A 66 10.54 -4.63 -3.56
C LYS A 66 9.89 -5.87 -4.16
N ASN A 67 9.17 -5.69 -5.28
CA ASN A 67 8.42 -6.74 -5.96
C ASN A 67 7.38 -7.39 -5.03
N GLY A 68 6.32 -6.65 -4.75
CA GLY A 68 5.23 -7.11 -3.92
C GLY A 68 3.91 -7.21 -4.68
N THR A 69 3.12 -8.22 -4.37
CA THR A 69 1.74 -8.38 -4.84
C THR A 69 0.81 -8.47 -3.64
N PHE A 70 -0.18 -7.58 -3.62
CA PHE A 70 -1.10 -7.41 -2.50
C PHE A 70 -2.53 -7.47 -3.02
N SER A 71 -3.34 -8.37 -2.48
CA SER A 71 -4.72 -8.52 -2.91
C SER A 71 -5.66 -8.85 -1.76
N SER A 72 -6.89 -8.34 -1.87
CA SER A 72 -7.95 -8.58 -0.88
C SER A 72 -7.51 -8.23 0.54
N LEU A 73 -6.93 -7.05 0.71
CA LEU A 73 -6.51 -6.56 2.01
C LEU A 73 -7.57 -5.64 2.62
N ASP A 74 -7.72 -5.71 3.91
CA ASP A 74 -8.49 -4.79 4.72
C ASP A 74 -7.52 -4.03 5.65
N ILE A 75 -7.34 -2.72 5.38
CA ILE A 75 -6.29 -1.93 6.04
C ILE A 75 -6.93 -0.82 6.85
N GLU A 76 -6.91 -0.96 8.17
CA GLU A 76 -7.33 0.07 9.13
C GLU A 76 -6.17 0.99 9.52
N ALA A 77 -4.94 0.54 9.36
CA ALA A 77 -3.75 1.26 9.78
C ALA A 77 -3.40 2.41 8.83
N VAL A 78 -2.71 3.42 9.36
CA VAL A 78 -2.20 4.57 8.60
C VAL A 78 -0.74 4.38 8.20
N LYS A 79 -0.28 5.15 7.21
CA LYS A 79 1.13 5.26 6.81
C LYS A 79 1.69 3.95 6.25
N GLU A 80 0.88 3.23 5.51
CA GLU A 80 1.28 1.99 4.86
C GLU A 80 1.99 2.26 3.52
N PHE A 81 2.81 1.32 3.06
CA PHE A 81 3.51 1.40 1.77
C PHE A 81 4.36 2.66 1.59
N ARG A 82 5.54 2.69 2.17
CA ARG A 82 6.52 3.75 1.89
C ARG A 82 7.82 3.19 1.32
N TYR A 83 8.42 3.94 0.42
CA TYR A 83 9.69 3.58 -0.22
C TYR A 83 9.66 2.21 -0.89
N CYS A 84 8.51 1.85 -1.46
CA CYS A 84 8.33 0.58 -2.16
C CYS A 84 8.64 0.73 -3.65
N GLU A 85 9.01 -0.36 -4.29
CA GLU A 85 9.27 -0.41 -5.72
C GLU A 85 8.73 -1.71 -6.33
N GLY A 86 8.02 -1.60 -7.45
CA GLY A 86 7.47 -2.76 -8.14
C GLY A 86 6.36 -3.43 -7.37
N ILE A 87 5.36 -2.66 -6.91
CA ILE A 87 4.24 -3.20 -6.13
C ILE A 87 2.94 -3.15 -6.90
N ARG A 88 2.10 -4.15 -6.70
CA ARG A 88 0.75 -4.27 -7.24
C ARG A 88 -0.23 -4.46 -6.10
N ILE A 89 -1.23 -3.57 -6.02
CA ILE A 89 -2.26 -3.59 -4.98
C ILE A 89 -3.62 -3.66 -5.66
N GLU A 90 -4.40 -4.68 -5.36
CA GLU A 90 -5.74 -4.83 -5.93
C GLU A 90 -6.77 -5.31 -4.90
N ASP A 91 -8.04 -5.02 -5.19
CA ASP A 91 -9.18 -5.46 -4.37
C ASP A 91 -8.98 -5.16 -2.87
N THR A 92 -8.56 -3.95 -2.56
CA THR A 92 -8.13 -3.56 -1.20
C THR A 92 -8.87 -2.33 -0.72
N SER A 93 -9.22 -2.32 0.56
CA SER A 93 -9.81 -1.18 1.26
C SER A 93 -8.83 -0.58 2.25
N PHE A 94 -8.65 0.75 2.14
CA PHE A 94 -7.92 1.56 3.12
C PHE A 94 -8.93 2.42 3.87
N HIS A 95 -9.18 2.13 5.14
CA HIS A 95 -10.11 2.91 5.96
C HIS A 95 -9.52 4.24 6.38
N HIS A 96 -8.21 4.30 6.54
CA HIS A 96 -7.43 5.48 6.90
C HIS A 96 -6.19 5.60 6.03
N GLY A 97 -6.39 6.02 4.78
CA GLY A 97 -5.33 6.07 3.77
C GLY A 97 -4.34 7.24 3.90
N ALA A 98 -4.41 7.99 5.00
CA ALA A 98 -3.55 9.14 5.21
C ALA A 98 -2.06 8.77 5.18
N GLU A 99 -1.29 9.57 4.48
CA GLU A 99 0.18 9.43 4.37
C GLU A 99 0.62 8.05 3.89
N THR A 100 -0.20 7.40 3.08
CA THR A 100 0.04 6.08 2.50
C THR A 100 0.58 6.20 1.08
N LEU A 101 1.37 5.22 0.64
CA LEU A 101 2.00 5.17 -0.68
C LEU A 101 2.95 6.36 -0.91
N TRP A 102 3.85 6.61 0.02
CA TRP A 102 4.82 7.69 -0.08
C TRP A 102 6.16 7.23 -0.66
N ASN A 103 6.70 8.02 -1.58
CA ASN A 103 7.99 7.75 -2.21
C ASN A 103 8.09 6.36 -2.82
N CYS A 104 7.00 5.89 -3.43
CA CYS A 104 6.96 4.61 -4.11
C CYS A 104 7.18 4.79 -5.61
N LYS A 105 7.66 3.74 -6.27
CA LYS A 105 7.95 3.72 -7.70
C LYS A 105 7.49 2.42 -8.34
N ASP A 106 7.03 2.49 -9.58
CA ASP A 106 6.50 1.34 -10.32
C ASP A 106 5.37 0.66 -9.54
N VAL A 107 4.22 1.33 -9.56
CA VAL A 107 3.05 0.97 -8.75
C VAL A 107 1.85 0.73 -9.65
N SER A 108 1.19 -0.40 -9.46
CA SER A 108 -0.10 -0.71 -10.07
C SER A 108 -1.18 -0.80 -9.00
N LEU A 109 -2.26 -0.02 -9.18
CA LEU A 109 -3.39 0.05 -8.27
C LEU A 109 -4.66 -0.34 -9.01
N LYS A 110 -5.43 -1.27 -8.49
CA LYS A 110 -6.65 -1.72 -9.15
C LYS A 110 -7.77 -2.06 -8.18
N ARG A 111 -8.95 -1.48 -8.41
CA ARG A 111 -10.13 -1.70 -7.57
C ARG A 111 -9.84 -1.45 -6.09
N LEU A 112 -9.53 -0.19 -5.77
CA LEU A 112 -9.25 0.24 -4.40
C LEU A 112 -10.33 1.19 -3.90
N GLU A 113 -10.72 1.01 -2.64
CA GLU A 113 -11.50 1.95 -1.87
C GLU A 113 -10.57 2.62 -0.84
N ILE A 114 -10.42 3.94 -0.92
CA ILE A 114 -9.44 4.66 -0.10
C ILE A 114 -10.12 5.83 0.58
N GLN A 115 -10.30 5.74 1.89
CA GLN A 115 -10.94 6.76 2.71
C GLN A 115 -9.91 7.50 3.57
N GLU A 116 -10.24 8.74 3.97
CA GLU A 116 -9.37 9.58 4.80
C GLU A 116 -7.93 9.64 4.24
N ALA A 117 -7.82 9.87 2.94
CA ALA A 117 -6.60 9.63 2.16
C ALA A 117 -5.74 10.89 1.98
N ASP A 118 -5.65 11.75 2.99
CA ASP A 118 -4.81 12.95 2.89
C ASP A 118 -3.36 12.59 2.56
N TYR A 119 -2.82 13.23 1.52
CA TYR A 119 -1.49 12.99 1.00
C TYR A 119 -1.21 11.56 0.52
N PHE A 120 -2.24 10.81 0.09
CA PHE A 120 -2.04 9.52 -0.54
C PHE A 120 -1.20 9.66 -1.82
N GLY A 121 -0.18 8.84 -1.99
CA GLY A 121 0.65 8.83 -3.20
C GLY A 121 1.71 9.94 -3.28
N PHE A 122 1.99 10.63 -2.19
CA PHE A 122 2.94 11.74 -2.13
C PHE A 122 4.33 11.33 -2.61
N HIS A 123 4.92 12.14 -3.52
CA HIS A 123 6.24 11.91 -4.10
C HIS A 123 6.42 10.53 -4.77
N SER A 124 5.36 9.91 -5.21
CA SER A 124 5.42 8.61 -5.89
C SER A 124 5.44 8.77 -7.41
N SER A 125 6.01 7.80 -8.10
CA SER A 125 6.20 7.87 -9.55
C SER A 125 5.90 6.55 -10.26
N ASP A 126 5.63 6.64 -11.56
CA ASP A 126 5.35 5.50 -12.43
C ASP A 126 4.16 4.69 -11.89
N ILE A 127 3.01 5.39 -11.78
CA ILE A 127 1.78 4.84 -11.19
C ILE A 127 0.77 4.58 -12.31
N GLU A 128 0.23 3.37 -12.34
CA GLU A 128 -0.96 3.03 -13.10
C GLU A 128 -2.09 2.68 -12.14
N GLY A 129 -3.25 3.34 -12.30
CA GLY A 129 -4.41 3.09 -11.47
C GLY A 129 -5.69 2.88 -12.29
N GLU A 130 -6.52 1.95 -11.86
CA GLU A 130 -7.82 1.65 -12.47
C GLU A 130 -8.86 1.36 -11.42
N SER A 131 -10.05 1.93 -11.59
CA SER A 131 -11.19 1.71 -10.69
C SER A 131 -10.85 2.05 -9.23
N LEU A 132 -10.28 3.23 -9.03
CA LEU A 132 -10.00 3.77 -7.69
C LEU A 132 -11.17 4.64 -7.24
N HIS A 133 -11.55 4.52 -5.99
CA HIS A 133 -12.40 5.48 -5.31
C HIS A 133 -11.64 6.07 -4.13
N LEU A 134 -11.22 7.31 -4.26
CA LEU A 134 -10.31 7.95 -3.32
C LEU A 134 -10.94 9.21 -2.74
N VAL A 135 -11.00 9.29 -1.43
CA VAL A 135 -11.51 10.44 -0.68
C VAL A 135 -10.44 10.97 0.27
N GLY A 136 -9.93 12.16 -0.01
CA GLY A 136 -8.89 12.80 0.80
C GLY A 136 -8.23 13.93 0.04
N ASN A 137 -7.50 14.80 0.74
CA ASN A 137 -6.89 16.00 0.14
C ASN A 137 -5.44 15.77 -0.26
N TYR A 138 -4.95 16.55 -1.21
CA TYR A 138 -3.56 16.57 -1.67
C TYR A 138 -3.07 15.21 -2.18
N CYS A 139 -3.96 14.44 -2.81
CA CYS A 139 -3.60 13.14 -3.34
C CYS A 139 -2.63 13.27 -4.52
N PHE A 140 -1.61 12.43 -4.56
CA PHE A 140 -0.55 12.42 -5.58
C PHE A 140 0.22 13.75 -5.69
N ASP A 141 0.28 14.54 -4.61
CA ASP A 141 1.12 15.72 -4.58
C ASP A 141 2.58 15.35 -4.90
N SER A 142 3.20 16.15 -5.76
CA SER A 142 4.58 15.95 -6.23
C SER A 142 4.83 14.59 -6.89
N GLY A 143 3.78 13.96 -7.39
CA GLY A 143 3.86 12.70 -8.13
C GLY A 143 4.35 12.90 -9.57
N LYS A 144 4.80 11.82 -10.19
CA LYS A 144 5.33 11.86 -11.56
C LYS A 144 4.95 10.61 -12.36
N ASN A 145 4.62 10.81 -13.64
CA ASN A 145 4.22 9.74 -14.55
C ASN A 145 3.05 8.93 -13.97
N ILE A 146 1.90 9.56 -13.86
CA ILE A 146 0.69 8.99 -13.27
C ILE A 146 -0.35 8.81 -14.37
N TYR A 147 -0.83 7.59 -14.53
CA TYR A 147 -1.94 7.26 -15.40
C TYR A 147 -3.08 6.64 -14.58
N LEU A 148 -4.23 7.32 -14.53
CA LEU A 148 -5.42 6.80 -13.87
C LEU A 148 -6.57 6.71 -14.87
N LYS A 149 -7.35 5.65 -14.80
CA LYS A 149 -8.58 5.50 -15.58
C LYS A 149 -9.74 4.97 -14.74
N ASP A 150 -10.95 5.28 -15.20
CA ASP A 150 -12.20 4.79 -14.61
C ASP A 150 -12.25 5.00 -13.09
N SER A 151 -11.81 6.16 -12.62
CA SER A 151 -11.60 6.42 -11.19
C SER A 151 -12.34 7.66 -10.71
N VAL A 152 -12.68 7.68 -9.43
CA VAL A 152 -13.29 8.83 -8.75
C VAL A 152 -12.32 9.32 -7.68
N LEU A 153 -11.94 10.60 -7.78
CA LEU A 153 -11.08 11.26 -6.81
C LEU A 153 -11.83 12.45 -6.20
N LEU A 154 -12.22 12.33 -4.96
CA LEU A 154 -12.84 13.41 -4.19
C LEU A 154 -11.75 14.06 -3.33
N SER A 155 -10.97 14.93 -3.97
CA SER A 155 -9.75 15.48 -3.39
C SER A 155 -9.64 16.98 -3.69
N LYS A 156 -9.38 17.76 -2.65
CA LYS A 156 -8.94 19.13 -2.80
C LYS A 156 -7.45 19.11 -3.20
N ASP A 157 -7.09 19.95 -4.17
CA ASP A 157 -5.71 20.13 -4.61
C ASP A 157 -4.99 18.81 -4.97
N ALA A 158 -5.69 17.88 -5.62
CA ALA A 158 -5.08 16.68 -6.16
C ALA A 158 -4.02 17.02 -7.22
N PHE A 159 -2.96 16.22 -7.28
CA PHE A 159 -1.85 16.36 -8.23
C PHE A 159 -1.09 17.70 -8.13
N TRP A 160 -1.10 18.34 -6.99
CA TRP A 160 -0.31 19.55 -6.80
C TRP A 160 1.17 19.23 -7.05
N ASN A 161 1.85 20.10 -7.80
CA ASN A 161 3.24 19.90 -8.23
C ASN A 161 3.53 18.57 -8.96
N ALA A 162 2.51 17.89 -9.47
CA ALA A 162 2.72 16.65 -10.21
C ALA A 162 3.13 16.91 -11.66
N GLU A 163 3.86 15.96 -12.23
CA GLU A 163 4.31 16.00 -13.61
C GLU A 163 3.83 14.79 -14.40
N HIS A 164 3.49 15.00 -15.68
CA HIS A 164 3.06 13.93 -16.61
C HIS A 164 1.91 13.09 -16.07
N VAL A 165 0.79 13.75 -15.84
CA VAL A 165 -0.45 13.12 -15.38
C VAL A 165 -1.41 12.91 -16.54
N LEU A 166 -1.93 11.71 -16.69
CA LEU A 166 -2.99 11.38 -17.64
C LEU A 166 -4.17 10.77 -16.89
N LEU A 167 -5.32 11.40 -17.02
CA LEU A 167 -6.58 10.92 -16.44
C LEU A 167 -7.55 10.60 -17.58
N VAL A 168 -8.11 9.40 -17.59
CA VAL A 168 -9.07 8.97 -18.58
C VAL A 168 -10.35 8.48 -17.88
N ASN A 169 -11.47 9.05 -18.24
CA ASN A 169 -12.77 8.72 -17.64
C ASN A 169 -12.73 8.80 -16.10
N CYS A 170 -12.28 9.94 -15.56
CA CYS A 170 -12.18 10.19 -14.13
C CYS A 170 -13.04 11.38 -13.70
#